data_59ccb9e957b614491fd5ac666684308d
#
_entry.id   59ccb9e957b614491fd5ac666684308d
#
_cell.length_a   1.000
_cell.length_b   1.000
_cell.length_c   1.000
_cell.angle_alpha   90.00
_cell.angle_beta   90.00
_cell.angle_gamma   90.00
#
_symmetry.space_group_name_H-M   'P 1'
#
loop_
_entity.id
_entity.type
_entity.pdbx_description
1 polymer ?
#
loop_
_entity_poly.entity_id
_entity_poly.type
_entity_poly.pdbx_seq_one_letter_code
_entity_poly.pdbx_strand_id
1 'polypeptide(L)'
;MRSYDQYCSIARALDVTGDRWTLLIVRELLLQGPCRFTDLKRGLPGIATNLLSARLKELESAALVTREDAPPPVATALYELTESGRALEPALKALALWGLRFMGEERADDAFQARWLAYAPAWFTTDADPDAPPAVIQLIAAGELAVIELGDGQVRTRLGRAADPDLVLDGPPRAVLGLLTGVVDLERAGHLGLSATGATGLLARLRPAVSDPAPARGEARSQPRRA
;
A
#
# COMPACT_ATOMS: atom_id res chain seq x y z
N MET A 1 -0.06 27.37 3.61
CA MET A 1 1.00 26.37 3.46
C MET A 1 2.31 26.98 3.97
N ARG A 2 3.06 26.32 4.82
CA ARG A 2 4.38 26.80 5.29
C ARG A 2 5.41 26.44 4.22
N SER A 3 6.26 27.40 3.80
CA SER A 3 7.33 27.15 2.85
C SER A 3 8.68 27.00 3.59
N TYR A 4 9.52 26.12 3.05
CA TYR A 4 10.93 26.01 3.48
C TYR A 4 11.80 27.14 2.92
N ASP A 5 11.25 27.97 2.01
CA ASP A 5 11.94 29.07 1.33
C ASP A 5 13.25 28.67 0.65
N GLN A 6 13.32 27.42 0.18
CA GLN A 6 14.50 26.87 -0.51
C GLN A 6 14.23 26.71 -2.01
N TYR A 7 15.21 27.08 -2.83
CA TYR A 7 15.21 26.76 -4.26
C TYR A 7 15.74 25.33 -4.47
N CYS A 8 14.95 24.36 -4.00
CA CYS A 8 15.24 22.94 -4.02
C CYS A 8 13.93 22.17 -4.35
N SER A 9 13.99 21.26 -5.31
CA SER A 9 12.82 20.47 -5.74
C SER A 9 12.24 19.62 -4.60
N ILE A 10 13.08 19.06 -3.73
CA ILE A 10 12.63 18.29 -2.57
C ILE A 10 11.91 19.22 -1.58
N ALA A 11 12.46 20.40 -1.28
CA ALA A 11 11.82 21.37 -0.39
C ALA A 11 10.46 21.80 -0.95
N ARG A 12 10.37 22.08 -2.26
CA ARG A 12 9.10 22.43 -2.91
C ARG A 12 8.09 21.29 -2.88
N ALA A 13 8.52 20.05 -3.07
CA ALA A 13 7.64 18.90 -2.91
C ALA A 13 7.14 18.77 -1.45
N LEU A 14 8.00 18.98 -0.47
CA LEU A 14 7.64 18.93 0.94
C LEU A 14 6.77 20.13 1.39
N ASP A 15 6.89 21.30 0.74
CA ASP A 15 5.95 22.41 0.96
C ASP A 15 4.49 21.97 0.72
N VAL A 16 4.26 21.02 -0.21
CA VAL A 16 2.93 20.50 -0.57
C VAL A 16 2.59 19.20 0.16
N THR A 17 3.57 18.28 0.28
CA THR A 17 3.31 16.90 0.74
C THR A 17 3.83 16.61 2.14
N GLY A 18 4.60 17.52 2.74
CA GLY A 18 5.32 17.27 3.99
C GLY A 18 4.46 17.22 5.25
N ASP A 19 3.21 17.64 5.16
CA ASP A 19 2.30 17.54 6.28
C ASP A 19 1.84 16.11 6.55
N ARG A 20 1.72 15.79 7.84
CA ARG A 20 1.20 14.49 8.27
C ARG A 20 -0.19 14.22 7.66
N TRP A 21 -0.42 13.02 7.21
CA TRP A 21 -1.60 12.51 6.52
C TRP A 21 -1.66 12.79 5.01
N THR A 22 -0.97 13.78 4.47
CA THR A 22 -1.08 14.16 3.05
C THR A 22 -0.80 12.99 2.13
N LEU A 23 0.34 12.33 2.27
CA LEU A 23 0.69 11.17 1.44
C LEU A 23 -0.23 9.96 1.68
N LEU A 24 -0.78 9.81 2.89
CA LEU A 24 -1.75 8.75 3.17
C LEU A 24 -3.10 9.03 2.51
N ILE A 25 -3.52 10.30 2.41
CA ILE A 25 -4.71 10.70 1.64
C ILE A 25 -4.50 10.40 0.15
N VAL A 26 -3.33 10.77 -0.40
CA VAL A 26 -2.99 10.47 -1.81
C VAL A 26 -3.00 8.95 -2.04
N ARG A 27 -2.45 8.16 -1.12
CA ARG A 27 -2.52 6.69 -1.18
C ARG A 27 -3.97 6.20 -1.28
N GLU A 28 -4.84 6.67 -0.41
CA GLU A 28 -6.25 6.23 -0.42
C GLU A 28 -6.96 6.61 -1.72
N LEU A 29 -6.69 7.80 -2.27
CA LEU A 29 -7.25 8.23 -3.54
C LEU A 29 -6.70 7.44 -4.74
N LEU A 30 -5.43 7.03 -4.71
CA LEU A 30 -4.86 6.12 -5.71
C LEU A 30 -5.58 4.76 -5.71
N LEU A 31 -5.92 4.25 -4.51
CA LEU A 31 -6.53 2.93 -4.34
C LEU A 31 -8.01 2.88 -4.66
N GLN A 32 -8.73 3.94 -4.29
CA GLN A 32 -10.19 3.96 -4.36
C GLN A 32 -10.71 4.61 -5.64
N GLY A 33 -9.86 5.42 -6.32
CA GLY A 33 -10.33 6.32 -7.36
C GLY A 33 -11.26 7.39 -6.78
N PRO A 34 -12.21 7.91 -7.57
CA PRO A 34 -13.18 8.88 -7.07
C PRO A 34 -13.97 8.33 -5.90
N CYS A 35 -13.88 8.96 -4.73
CA CYS A 35 -14.53 8.47 -3.52
C CYS A 35 -15.09 9.60 -2.65
N ARG A 36 -16.00 9.25 -1.76
CA ARG A 36 -16.64 10.18 -0.85
C ARG A 36 -15.71 10.54 0.31
N PHE A 37 -15.97 11.66 0.94
CA PHE A 37 -15.28 12.05 2.18
C PHE A 37 -15.35 10.93 3.26
N THR A 38 -16.51 10.29 3.39
CA THR A 38 -16.71 9.19 4.35
C THR A 38 -15.86 7.96 4.05
N ASP A 39 -15.60 7.67 2.77
CA ASP A 39 -14.79 6.54 2.35
C ASP A 39 -13.31 6.82 2.62
N LEU A 40 -12.84 8.04 2.33
CA LEU A 40 -11.51 8.51 2.74
C LEU A 40 -11.33 8.45 4.26
N LYS A 41 -12.32 8.94 5.01
CA LYS A 41 -12.29 8.93 6.47
C LYS A 41 -12.16 7.50 7.02
N ARG A 42 -12.89 6.54 6.43
CA ARG A 42 -12.79 5.12 6.79
C ARG A 42 -11.43 4.52 6.41
N GLY A 43 -10.84 4.97 5.28
CA GLY A 43 -9.52 4.56 4.82
C GLY A 43 -8.34 5.08 5.64
N LEU A 44 -8.59 6.06 6.50
CA LEU A 44 -7.57 6.77 7.28
C LEU A 44 -7.87 6.67 8.80
N PRO A 45 -7.73 5.49 9.41
CA PRO A 45 -7.97 5.32 10.84
C PRO A 45 -7.16 6.31 11.66
N GLY A 46 -7.82 6.98 12.62
CA GLY A 46 -7.19 7.94 13.52
C GLY A 46 -7.11 9.38 13.00
N ILE A 47 -7.43 9.67 11.73
CA ILE A 47 -7.47 11.07 11.28
C ILE A 47 -8.70 11.80 11.85
N ALA A 48 -8.53 13.01 12.38
CA ALA A 48 -9.65 13.85 12.80
C ALA A 48 -10.40 14.43 11.57
N THR A 49 -11.73 14.57 11.67
CA THR A 49 -12.58 15.04 10.55
C THR A 49 -12.18 16.42 10.04
N ASN A 50 -11.91 17.35 10.96
CA ASN A 50 -11.46 18.71 10.65
C ASN A 50 -10.08 18.71 9.96
N LEU A 51 -9.18 17.82 10.36
CA LEU A 51 -7.87 17.68 9.75
C LEU A 51 -7.96 17.12 8.32
N LEU A 52 -8.77 16.07 8.10
CA LEU A 52 -9.02 15.57 6.74
C LEU A 52 -9.59 16.65 5.84
N SER A 53 -10.59 17.42 6.31
CA SER A 53 -11.17 18.54 5.56
C SER A 53 -10.12 19.61 5.22
N ALA A 54 -9.23 19.96 6.16
CA ALA A 54 -8.17 20.94 5.93
C ALA A 54 -7.16 20.43 4.89
N ARG A 55 -6.71 19.16 5.00
CA ARG A 55 -5.77 18.56 4.05
C ARG A 55 -6.34 18.43 2.64
N LEU A 56 -7.62 18.07 2.50
CA LEU A 56 -8.27 18.03 1.19
C LEU A 56 -8.31 19.40 0.54
N LYS A 57 -8.66 20.46 1.28
CA LYS A 57 -8.64 21.83 0.76
C LYS A 57 -7.24 22.27 0.32
N GLU A 58 -6.20 21.90 1.05
CA GLU A 58 -4.82 22.20 0.69
C GLU A 58 -4.39 21.45 -0.58
N LEU A 59 -4.77 20.17 -0.72
CA LEU A 59 -4.54 19.37 -1.92
C LEU A 59 -5.30 19.91 -3.15
N GLU A 60 -6.54 20.37 -2.96
CA GLU A 60 -7.32 21.06 -4.00
C GLU A 60 -6.60 22.34 -4.43
N SER A 61 -6.17 23.18 -3.46
CA SER A 61 -5.44 24.42 -3.73
C SER A 61 -4.09 24.20 -4.45
N ALA A 62 -3.46 23.05 -4.21
CA ALA A 62 -2.24 22.62 -4.89
C ALA A 62 -2.50 21.93 -6.24
N ALA A 63 -3.76 21.83 -6.68
CA ALA A 63 -4.19 21.14 -7.89
C ALA A 63 -3.78 19.66 -7.95
N LEU A 64 -3.67 18.99 -6.80
CA LEU A 64 -3.41 17.53 -6.71
C LEU A 64 -4.71 16.72 -6.59
N VAL A 65 -5.78 17.34 -6.10
CA VAL A 65 -7.10 16.72 -5.92
C VAL A 65 -8.14 17.61 -6.56
N THR A 66 -9.14 17.02 -7.21
CA THR A 66 -10.38 17.67 -7.59
C THR A 66 -11.51 17.22 -6.68
N ARG A 67 -12.49 18.09 -6.50
CA ARG A 67 -13.74 17.81 -5.84
C ARG A 67 -14.88 18.09 -6.82
N GLU A 68 -15.67 17.07 -7.09
CA GLU A 68 -16.82 17.17 -8.00
C GLU A 68 -18.09 16.72 -7.29
N ASP A 69 -19.17 17.47 -7.47
CA ASP A 69 -20.48 17.07 -6.94
C ASP A 69 -21.13 16.08 -7.90
N ALA A 70 -21.23 14.81 -7.44
CA ALA A 70 -21.83 13.76 -8.24
C ALA A 70 -23.36 13.91 -8.29
N PRO A 71 -23.98 13.70 -9.48
CA PRO A 71 -25.43 13.76 -9.62
C PRO A 71 -26.12 12.61 -8.86
N PRO A 72 -27.45 12.69 -8.67
CA PRO A 72 -28.20 11.56 -8.15
C PRO A 72 -28.01 10.29 -8.99
N PRO A 73 -27.99 9.09 -8.37
CA PRO A 73 -28.35 8.80 -6.98
C PRO A 73 -27.21 8.99 -5.97
N VAL A 74 -25.99 9.30 -6.41
CA VAL A 74 -24.83 9.46 -5.53
C VAL A 74 -24.98 10.72 -4.67
N ALA A 75 -25.41 11.86 -5.26
CA ALA A 75 -25.76 13.12 -4.61
C ALA A 75 -24.79 13.56 -3.50
N THR A 76 -23.48 13.44 -3.74
CA THR A 76 -22.44 13.82 -2.79
C THR A 76 -21.17 14.26 -3.53
N ALA A 77 -20.30 14.99 -2.84
CA ALA A 77 -19.00 15.33 -3.39
C ALA A 77 -18.08 14.10 -3.46
N LEU A 78 -17.44 13.90 -4.60
CA LEU A 78 -16.38 12.95 -4.83
C LEU A 78 -15.05 13.68 -4.91
N TYR A 79 -14.03 13.07 -4.31
CA TYR A 79 -12.64 13.52 -4.37
C TYR A 79 -11.86 12.57 -5.26
N GLU A 80 -11.06 13.12 -6.16
CA GLU A 80 -10.23 12.35 -7.09
C GLU A 80 -8.88 13.03 -7.27
N LEU A 81 -7.84 12.23 -7.55
CA LEU A 81 -6.53 12.78 -7.92
C LEU A 81 -6.56 13.37 -9.33
N THR A 82 -5.98 14.53 -9.49
CA THR A 82 -5.63 15.07 -10.80
C THR A 82 -4.49 14.25 -11.44
N GLU A 83 -4.12 14.54 -12.67
CA GLU A 83 -2.93 13.98 -13.31
C GLU A 83 -1.67 14.28 -12.47
N SER A 84 -1.52 15.51 -11.97
CA SER A 84 -0.42 15.90 -11.08
C SER A 84 -0.44 15.13 -9.75
N GLY A 85 -1.62 14.89 -9.19
CA GLY A 85 -1.76 14.07 -7.97
C GLY A 85 -1.37 12.61 -8.21
N ARG A 86 -1.77 12.02 -9.35
CA ARG A 86 -1.40 10.65 -9.74
C ARG A 86 0.11 10.52 -10.00
N ALA A 87 0.77 11.57 -10.48
CA ALA A 87 2.23 11.59 -10.68
C ALA A 87 3.03 11.39 -9.39
N LEU A 88 2.40 11.45 -8.20
CA LEU A 88 3.04 11.10 -6.92
C LEU A 88 3.16 9.57 -6.68
N GLU A 89 2.48 8.74 -7.48
CA GLU A 89 2.50 7.28 -7.29
C GLU A 89 3.92 6.68 -7.25
N PRO A 90 4.85 7.00 -8.18
CA PRO A 90 6.21 6.47 -8.13
C PRO A 90 6.97 6.87 -6.84
N ALA A 91 6.75 8.09 -6.35
CA ALA A 91 7.36 8.55 -5.10
C ALA A 91 6.79 7.82 -3.89
N LEU A 92 5.46 7.60 -3.87
CA LEU A 92 4.80 6.78 -2.83
C LEU A 92 5.29 5.34 -2.84
N LYS A 93 5.44 4.73 -4.02
CA LYS A 93 6.00 3.39 -4.19
C LYS A 93 7.42 3.31 -3.61
N ALA A 94 8.29 4.25 -3.97
CA ALA A 94 9.66 4.31 -3.45
C ALA A 94 9.68 4.49 -1.92
N LEU A 95 8.80 5.36 -1.39
CA LEU A 95 8.68 5.57 0.05
C LEU A 95 8.15 4.32 0.77
N ALA A 96 7.18 3.61 0.19
CA ALA A 96 6.63 2.38 0.73
C ALA A 96 7.71 1.28 0.79
N LEU A 97 8.48 1.09 -0.29
CA LEU A 97 9.62 0.16 -0.32
C LEU A 97 10.67 0.50 0.73
N TRP A 98 11.02 1.77 0.86
CA TRP A 98 11.96 2.23 1.90
C TRP A 98 11.39 2.02 3.30
N GLY A 99 10.07 2.17 3.46
CA GLY A 99 9.33 2.02 4.72
C GLY A 99 9.30 0.59 5.25
N LEU A 100 9.42 -0.44 4.39
CA LEU A 100 9.40 -1.86 4.79
C LEU A 100 10.41 -2.16 5.91
N ARG A 101 11.58 -1.51 5.90
CA ARG A 101 12.62 -1.67 6.93
C ARG A 101 12.19 -1.25 8.35
N PHE A 102 11.11 -0.48 8.46
CA PHE A 102 10.55 -0.02 9.74
C PHE A 102 9.31 -0.80 10.16
N MET A 103 8.84 -1.72 9.33
CA MET A 103 7.75 -2.64 9.67
C MET A 103 8.33 -3.76 10.55
N GLY A 104 8.22 -3.57 11.86
CA GLY A 104 8.56 -4.59 12.86
C GLY A 104 7.41 -5.58 13.07
N GLU A 105 7.28 -6.09 14.30
CA GLU A 105 6.11 -6.89 14.67
C GLU A 105 4.84 -6.06 14.62
N GLU A 106 3.77 -6.66 14.09
CA GLU A 106 2.43 -6.07 14.08
C GLU A 106 1.97 -5.84 15.52
N ARG A 107 1.57 -4.62 15.83
CA ARG A 107 1.08 -4.23 17.14
C ARG A 107 -0.43 -4.46 17.19
N ALA A 108 -0.96 -4.79 18.37
CA ALA A 108 -2.40 -5.03 18.54
C ALA A 108 -3.30 -3.86 18.11
N ASP A 109 -2.78 -2.63 18.17
CA ASP A 109 -3.50 -1.41 17.79
C ASP A 109 -3.23 -0.98 16.33
N ASP A 110 -2.43 -1.73 15.57
CA ASP A 110 -2.18 -1.41 14.18
C ASP A 110 -3.42 -1.66 13.34
N ALA A 111 -3.92 -0.61 12.70
CA ALA A 111 -5.04 -0.73 11.79
C ALA A 111 -4.59 -1.39 10.48
N PHE A 112 -5.34 -2.36 10.02
CA PHE A 112 -5.18 -2.99 8.72
C PHE A 112 -6.44 -2.80 7.88
N GLN A 113 -6.28 -2.66 6.56
CA GLN A 113 -7.37 -2.62 5.60
C GLN A 113 -7.01 -3.43 4.36
N ALA A 114 -7.94 -4.24 3.89
CA ALA A 114 -7.78 -5.11 2.74
C ALA A 114 -7.33 -4.39 1.48
N ARG A 115 -7.84 -3.20 1.27
CA ARG A 115 -7.46 -2.40 0.10
C ARG A 115 -5.95 -2.14 0.03
N TRP A 116 -5.24 -2.18 1.17
CA TRP A 116 -3.79 -2.06 1.18
C TRP A 116 -3.10 -3.31 0.64
N LEU A 117 -3.75 -4.48 0.69
CA LEU A 117 -3.28 -5.66 -0.02
C LEU A 117 -3.40 -5.53 -1.54
N ALA A 118 -4.35 -4.75 -2.03
CA ALA A 118 -4.60 -4.66 -3.46
C ALA A 118 -3.46 -3.96 -4.22
N TYR A 119 -2.69 -3.06 -3.60
CA TYR A 119 -1.54 -2.43 -4.27
C TYR A 119 -0.19 -3.03 -3.88
N ALA A 120 -0.12 -3.66 -2.71
CA ALA A 120 1.16 -4.19 -2.23
C ALA A 120 1.85 -5.11 -3.24
N PRO A 121 1.19 -6.11 -3.86
CA PRO A 121 1.83 -6.94 -4.86
C PRO A 121 2.28 -6.14 -6.09
N ALA A 122 1.43 -5.28 -6.65
CA ALA A 122 1.76 -4.49 -7.83
C ALA A 122 2.90 -3.48 -7.57
N TRP A 123 3.09 -3.07 -6.32
CA TRP A 123 4.16 -2.15 -5.94
C TRP A 123 5.45 -2.85 -5.53
N PHE A 124 5.35 -4.04 -4.93
CA PHE A 124 6.47 -4.73 -4.31
C PHE A 124 6.97 -5.92 -5.09
N THR A 125 6.24 -6.36 -6.14
CA THR A 125 6.63 -7.51 -6.94
C THR A 125 6.58 -7.23 -8.44
N THR A 126 7.32 -8.03 -9.20
CA THR A 126 7.24 -8.12 -10.66
C THR A 126 7.02 -9.58 -11.06
N ASP A 127 6.41 -9.81 -12.20
CA ASP A 127 6.31 -11.16 -12.78
C ASP A 127 7.66 -11.52 -13.40
N ALA A 128 8.30 -12.57 -12.87
CA ALA A 128 9.62 -13.03 -13.31
C ALA A 128 9.57 -13.90 -14.57
N ASP A 129 8.38 -14.34 -15.00
CA ASP A 129 8.19 -15.18 -16.18
C ASP A 129 7.07 -14.62 -17.05
N PRO A 130 7.41 -13.63 -17.91
CA PRO A 130 6.43 -12.95 -18.74
C PRO A 130 5.78 -13.84 -19.81
N ASP A 131 6.45 -14.94 -20.19
CA ASP A 131 5.98 -15.87 -21.22
C ASP A 131 5.11 -17.00 -20.63
N ALA A 132 5.04 -17.12 -19.31
CA ALA A 132 4.20 -18.12 -18.66
C ALA A 132 2.71 -17.81 -18.81
N PRO A 133 1.84 -18.84 -18.85
CA PRO A 133 0.40 -18.63 -18.88
C PRO A 133 -0.10 -17.69 -17.78
N PRO A 134 -1.17 -16.92 -18.03
CA PRO A 134 -1.81 -16.13 -17.00
C PRO A 134 -2.15 -16.98 -15.77
N ALA A 135 -1.99 -16.40 -14.57
CA ALA A 135 -2.30 -17.08 -13.33
C ALA A 135 -2.97 -16.14 -12.33
N VAL A 136 -3.78 -16.71 -11.45
CA VAL A 136 -4.61 -15.97 -10.48
C VAL A 136 -4.31 -16.45 -9.07
N ILE A 137 -3.94 -15.51 -8.18
CA ILE A 137 -3.69 -15.78 -6.78
C ILE A 137 -4.72 -15.04 -5.95
N GLN A 138 -5.47 -15.76 -5.11
CA GLN A 138 -6.35 -15.17 -4.12
C GLN A 138 -5.58 -14.88 -2.85
N LEU A 139 -5.67 -13.64 -2.35
CA LEU A 139 -5.19 -13.25 -1.03
C LEU A 139 -6.36 -13.13 -0.08
N ILE A 140 -6.20 -13.68 1.12
CA ILE A 140 -7.15 -13.54 2.23
C ILE A 140 -6.34 -13.10 3.45
N ALA A 141 -6.65 -11.93 4.00
CA ALA A 141 -6.00 -11.46 5.21
C ALA A 141 -6.97 -10.66 6.08
N ALA A 142 -7.03 -11.00 7.37
CA ALA A 142 -7.98 -10.39 8.31
C ALA A 142 -9.44 -10.41 7.82
N GLY A 143 -9.85 -11.46 7.08
CA GLY A 143 -11.19 -11.60 6.50
C GLY A 143 -11.41 -10.80 5.21
N GLU A 144 -10.43 -10.09 4.75
CA GLU A 144 -10.48 -9.25 3.57
C GLU A 144 -9.86 -9.96 2.35
N LEU A 145 -10.35 -9.62 1.16
CA LEU A 145 -10.05 -10.33 -0.08
C LEU A 145 -9.39 -9.43 -1.12
N ALA A 146 -8.27 -9.88 -1.68
CA ALA A 146 -7.66 -9.28 -2.85
C ALA A 146 -7.20 -10.37 -3.82
N VAL A 147 -7.05 -10.02 -5.09
CA VAL A 147 -6.62 -10.92 -6.15
C VAL A 147 -5.38 -10.36 -6.80
N ILE A 148 -4.38 -11.21 -7.02
CA ILE A 148 -3.24 -10.94 -7.89
C ILE A 148 -3.48 -11.66 -9.21
N GLU A 149 -3.29 -10.95 -10.31
CA GLU A 149 -3.35 -11.49 -11.67
C GLU A 149 -1.97 -11.33 -12.30
N LEU A 150 -1.37 -12.45 -12.69
CA LEU A 150 -0.07 -12.53 -13.35
C LEU A 150 -0.30 -12.76 -14.85
N GLY A 151 0.39 -12.03 -15.68
CA GLY A 151 0.36 -12.20 -17.14
C GLY A 151 1.10 -11.09 -17.85
N ASP A 152 1.68 -11.40 -19.01
CA ASP A 152 2.43 -10.47 -19.86
C ASP A 152 3.55 -9.72 -19.10
N GLY A 153 4.20 -10.37 -18.13
CA GLY A 153 5.24 -9.77 -17.28
C GLY A 153 4.71 -8.78 -16.25
N GLN A 154 3.39 -8.65 -16.13
CA GLN A 154 2.77 -7.68 -15.22
C GLN A 154 2.12 -8.36 -14.02
N VAL A 155 2.18 -7.69 -12.89
CA VAL A 155 1.45 -8.01 -11.67
C VAL A 155 0.34 -6.98 -11.52
N ARG A 156 -0.90 -7.41 -11.75
CA ARG A 156 -2.09 -6.60 -11.53
C ARG A 156 -2.81 -7.04 -10.28
N THR A 157 -3.50 -6.12 -9.63
CA THR A 157 -4.22 -6.43 -8.39
C THR A 157 -5.60 -5.78 -8.40
N ARG A 158 -6.55 -6.46 -7.74
CA ARG A 158 -7.88 -5.93 -7.50
C ARG A 158 -8.44 -6.45 -6.18
N LEU A 159 -9.42 -5.76 -5.63
CA LEU A 159 -10.19 -6.24 -4.50
C LEU A 159 -11.22 -7.30 -4.91
N GLY A 160 -11.62 -8.12 -3.96
CA GLY A 160 -12.67 -9.09 -4.10
C GLY A 160 -12.18 -10.53 -4.27
N ARG A 161 -13.09 -11.38 -4.73
CA ARG A 161 -12.87 -12.82 -4.89
C ARG A 161 -12.54 -13.19 -6.34
N ALA A 162 -11.61 -14.11 -6.50
CA ALA A 162 -11.42 -14.82 -7.76
C ALA A 162 -12.45 -15.96 -7.88
N ALA A 163 -12.92 -16.23 -9.10
CA ALA A 163 -13.86 -17.33 -9.35
C ALA A 163 -13.15 -18.69 -9.25
N ASP A 164 -11.95 -18.78 -9.82
CA ASP A 164 -11.14 -20.00 -9.88
C ASP A 164 -9.65 -19.62 -9.72
N PRO A 165 -9.17 -19.45 -8.48
CA PRO A 165 -7.78 -19.09 -8.24
C PRO A 165 -6.87 -20.32 -8.34
N ASP A 166 -5.71 -20.17 -9.01
CA ASP A 166 -4.68 -21.19 -9.07
C ASP A 166 -3.97 -21.41 -7.74
N LEU A 167 -3.90 -20.35 -6.93
CA LEU A 167 -3.30 -20.35 -5.58
C LEU A 167 -4.13 -19.50 -4.63
N VAL A 168 -4.34 -19.98 -3.42
CA VAL A 168 -4.95 -19.22 -2.31
C VAL A 168 -3.92 -19.05 -1.21
N LEU A 169 -3.68 -17.82 -0.80
CA LEU A 169 -2.87 -17.45 0.36
C LEU A 169 -3.79 -16.85 1.43
N ASP A 170 -3.94 -17.54 2.56
CA ASP A 170 -4.81 -17.13 3.66
C ASP A 170 -4.01 -17.05 4.96
N GLY A 171 -4.02 -15.90 5.61
CA GLY A 171 -3.27 -15.71 6.85
C GLY A 171 -3.23 -14.27 7.37
N PRO A 172 -2.47 -14.05 8.45
CA PRO A 172 -2.30 -12.72 9.00
C PRO A 172 -1.67 -11.75 7.99
N PRO A 173 -2.05 -10.46 8.00
CA PRO A 173 -1.49 -9.44 7.09
C PRO A 173 0.05 -9.44 7.03
N ARG A 174 0.70 -9.58 8.18
CA ARG A 174 2.17 -9.62 8.27
C ARG A 174 2.79 -10.80 7.52
N ALA A 175 2.14 -11.96 7.55
CA ALA A 175 2.65 -13.15 6.87
C ALA A 175 2.48 -13.02 5.35
N VAL A 176 1.31 -12.53 4.90
CA VAL A 176 1.04 -12.26 3.49
C VAL A 176 2.00 -11.19 2.95
N LEU A 177 2.12 -10.04 3.61
CA LEU A 177 3.04 -8.96 3.18
C LEU A 177 4.50 -9.41 3.23
N GLY A 178 4.90 -10.11 4.29
CA GLY A 178 6.26 -10.62 4.43
C GLY A 178 6.66 -11.56 3.28
N LEU A 179 5.76 -12.44 2.86
CA LEU A 179 5.95 -13.32 1.71
C LEU A 179 6.04 -12.53 0.40
N LEU A 180 5.09 -11.63 0.14
CA LEU A 180 5.05 -10.83 -1.08
C LEU A 180 6.22 -9.85 -1.23
N THR A 181 6.78 -9.39 -0.13
CA THR A 181 7.95 -8.49 -0.14
C THR A 181 9.29 -9.24 -0.10
N GLY A 182 9.26 -10.57 0.05
CA GLY A 182 10.47 -11.40 0.15
C GLY A 182 11.19 -11.29 1.50
N VAL A 183 10.57 -10.66 2.50
CA VAL A 183 11.11 -10.57 3.88
C VAL A 183 11.11 -11.94 4.56
N VAL A 184 10.13 -12.78 4.22
CA VAL A 184 10.04 -14.17 4.66
C VAL A 184 9.78 -15.08 3.46
N ASP A 185 10.26 -16.32 3.53
CA ASP A 185 9.89 -17.38 2.60
C ASP A 185 8.55 -18.03 2.98
N LEU A 186 8.09 -18.99 2.17
CA LEU A 186 6.82 -19.67 2.39
C LEU A 186 6.79 -20.49 3.70
N GLU A 187 7.91 -21.12 4.06
CA GLU A 187 8.02 -21.90 5.29
C GLU A 187 7.87 -20.99 6.52
N ARG A 188 8.61 -19.89 6.53
CA ARG A 188 8.53 -18.90 7.61
C ARG A 188 7.18 -18.23 7.68
N ALA A 189 6.56 -17.92 6.52
CA ALA A 189 5.20 -17.40 6.47
C ALA A 189 4.17 -18.40 7.06
N GLY A 190 4.37 -19.71 6.83
CA GLY A 190 3.59 -20.79 7.45
C GLY A 190 3.69 -20.76 8.97
N HIS A 191 4.88 -20.60 9.52
CA HIS A 191 5.09 -20.45 10.97
C HIS A 191 4.42 -19.17 11.54
N LEU A 192 4.22 -18.16 10.69
CA LEU A 192 3.47 -16.94 11.05
C LEU A 192 1.95 -17.09 10.87
N GLY A 193 1.47 -18.27 10.50
CA GLY A 193 0.04 -18.57 10.36
C GLY A 193 -0.52 -18.44 8.94
N LEU A 194 0.33 -18.35 7.90
CA LEU A 194 -0.13 -18.39 6.51
C LEU A 194 -0.42 -19.83 6.09
N SER A 195 -1.56 -20.03 5.44
CA SER A 195 -1.85 -21.25 4.66
C SER A 195 -1.75 -20.94 3.16
N ALA A 196 -1.24 -21.91 2.40
CA ALA A 196 -1.15 -21.83 0.95
C ALA A 196 -1.80 -23.09 0.34
N THR A 197 -2.81 -22.90 -0.51
CA THR A 197 -3.55 -24.02 -1.14
C THR A 197 -3.55 -23.83 -2.65
N GLY A 198 -3.13 -24.83 -3.40
CA GLY A 198 -3.03 -24.81 -4.86
C GLY A 198 -1.59 -24.78 -5.36
N ALA A 199 -1.35 -24.11 -6.48
CA ALA A 199 -0.07 -24.10 -7.21
C ALA A 199 0.97 -23.17 -6.54
N THR A 200 1.58 -23.59 -5.42
CA THR A 200 2.58 -22.80 -4.70
C THR A 200 3.81 -22.41 -5.53
N GLY A 201 4.11 -23.18 -6.61
CA GLY A 201 5.16 -22.83 -7.56
C GLY A 201 4.99 -21.44 -8.22
N LEU A 202 3.76 -20.92 -8.27
CA LEU A 202 3.48 -19.56 -8.78
C LEU A 202 4.18 -18.46 -7.97
N LEU A 203 4.51 -18.70 -6.71
CA LEU A 203 5.24 -17.75 -5.90
C LEU A 203 6.63 -17.42 -6.46
N ALA A 204 7.25 -18.35 -7.20
CA ALA A 204 8.52 -18.12 -7.88
C ALA A 204 8.42 -17.04 -8.99
N ARG A 205 7.22 -16.79 -9.53
CA ARG A 205 6.95 -15.72 -10.49
C ARG A 205 6.87 -14.34 -9.84
N LEU A 206 6.47 -14.28 -8.57
CA LEU A 206 6.41 -13.03 -7.82
C LEU A 206 7.83 -12.66 -7.33
N ARG A 207 8.58 -11.94 -8.17
CA ARG A 207 9.90 -11.47 -7.77
C ARG A 207 9.75 -10.21 -6.92
N PRO A 208 10.22 -10.19 -5.66
CA PRO A 208 10.24 -8.97 -4.86
C PRO A 208 11.03 -7.85 -5.55
N ALA A 209 10.48 -6.64 -5.54
CA ALA A 209 11.13 -5.46 -6.11
C ALA A 209 12.36 -5.00 -5.30
N VAL A 210 12.54 -5.53 -4.08
CA VAL A 210 13.68 -5.28 -3.20
C VAL A 210 14.56 -6.51 -3.20
N SER A 211 15.74 -6.41 -3.80
CA SER A 211 16.70 -7.53 -3.92
C SER A 211 17.42 -7.84 -2.60
N ASP A 212 17.32 -6.99 -1.58
CA ASP A 212 17.98 -7.18 -0.29
C ASP A 212 17.17 -6.49 0.82
N PRO A 213 16.30 -7.22 1.56
CA PRO A 213 15.66 -6.66 2.73
C PRO A 213 16.77 -6.37 3.75
N ALA A 214 17.01 -5.08 4.01
CA ALA A 214 17.94 -4.69 5.08
C ALA A 214 17.57 -5.46 6.35
N PRO A 215 18.56 -6.03 7.10
CA PRO A 215 18.29 -6.85 8.26
C PRO A 215 17.37 -6.10 9.23
N ALA A 216 16.31 -6.78 9.66
CA ALA A 216 15.45 -6.29 10.73
C ALA A 216 16.37 -5.85 11.89
N ARG A 217 16.15 -4.66 12.44
CA ARG A 217 16.85 -4.19 13.64
C ARG A 217 16.47 -5.10 14.81
N GLY A 218 17.12 -6.25 14.89
CA GLY A 218 17.21 -7.09 16.06
C GLY A 218 18.51 -6.79 16.76
N GLU A 219 18.44 -6.49 18.07
CA GLU A 219 19.54 -6.31 19.01
C GLU A 219 20.27 -4.95 18.93
N ALA A 220 19.65 -3.93 19.52
CA ALA A 220 20.40 -2.86 20.14
C ALA A 220 21.32 -3.48 21.21
N ARG A 221 22.63 -3.59 20.91
CA ARG A 221 23.66 -3.92 21.88
C ARG A 221 23.52 -2.93 23.04
N SER A 222 23.14 -3.46 24.21
CA SER A 222 23.25 -2.76 25.48
C SER A 222 24.72 -2.41 25.72
N GLN A 223 25.11 -1.18 25.43
CA GLN A 223 26.37 -0.64 25.90
C GLN A 223 26.28 -0.46 27.41
N PRO A 224 27.21 -1.03 28.20
CA PRO A 224 27.26 -0.75 29.63
C PRO A 224 27.62 0.73 29.83
N ARG A 225 26.79 1.44 30.60
CA ARG A 225 27.14 2.79 31.09
C ARG A 225 28.45 2.68 31.89
N ARG A 226 29.49 3.31 31.39
CA ARG A 226 30.70 3.56 32.21
C ARG A 226 30.35 4.58 33.28
N ALA A 227 30.70 4.21 34.47
CA ALA A 227 30.64 5.05 35.70
C ALA A 227 31.53 6.28 35.60
#